data_f135367fd74b48bbd72cf6b916f73b5e
#
_entry.id   f135367fd74b48bbd72cf6b916f73b5e
#
_cell.length_a   1.000
_cell.length_b   1.000
_cell.length_c   1.000
_cell.angle_alpha   90.00
_cell.angle_beta   90.00
_cell.angle_gamma   90.00
#
_symmetry.space_group_name_H-M   'P 1'
#
loop_
_entity.id
_entity.type
_entity.pdbx_description
1 polymer ?
#
loop_
_entity_poly.entity_id
_entity_poly.type
_entity_poly.pdbx_seq_one_letter_code
_entity_poly.pdbx_strand_id
1 'polypeptide(L)'
;MSHRSRTPPGGPRYPRPVAVARSLGPIRERARHPRRDEGAATVTACLALAGLIVVTVLVVQLGGVVVARHRAQAAADLAALAAAGELWHGAEAGCAAAESLGRRMVAHVARCEIDGWDAVITIEGKVPLGPFGTRSIRAVARAGPVGEAR
;
A
#
# COMPACT_ATOMS: atom_id res chain seq x y z
N MET A 1 51.97 -70.03 -20.49
CA MET A 1 51.79 -68.61 -20.35
C MET A 1 50.28 -68.33 -20.58
N SER A 2 49.53 -68.26 -19.47
CA SER A 2 48.04 -68.09 -19.54
C SER A 2 47.68 -66.64 -19.29
N HIS A 3 47.12 -65.95 -20.32
CA HIS A 3 46.58 -64.63 -20.20
C HIS A 3 45.14 -64.70 -19.62
N ARG A 4 45.01 -64.30 -18.36
CA ARG A 4 43.66 -64.08 -17.74
C ARG A 4 43.16 -62.78 -18.16
N SER A 5 42.06 -62.78 -18.98
CA SER A 5 41.24 -61.61 -19.33
C SER A 5 40.48 -61.15 -18.08
N ARG A 6 40.80 -59.97 -17.55
CA ARG A 6 40.01 -59.31 -16.50
C ARG A 6 38.81 -58.58 -17.13
N THR A 7 37.63 -59.02 -16.73
CA THR A 7 36.39 -58.34 -17.00
C THR A 7 36.30 -57.03 -16.19
N PRO A 8 35.98 -55.87 -16.77
CA PRO A 8 35.80 -54.64 -16.01
C PRO A 8 34.48 -54.67 -15.21
N PRO A 9 34.45 -54.03 -14.00
CA PRO A 9 33.26 -53.96 -13.17
C PRO A 9 32.20 -53.08 -13.82
N GLY A 10 30.93 -53.51 -13.71
CA GLY A 10 29.77 -52.87 -14.28
C GLY A 10 29.55 -51.43 -13.79
N GLY A 11 29.42 -50.53 -14.74
CA GLY A 11 29.09 -49.14 -14.48
C GLY A 11 27.65 -48.95 -13.95
N PRO A 12 27.37 -47.80 -13.32
CA PRO A 12 26.07 -47.54 -12.71
C PRO A 12 24.97 -47.56 -13.77
N ARG A 13 23.93 -48.37 -13.50
CA ARG A 13 22.74 -48.47 -14.33
C ARG A 13 21.91 -47.20 -14.11
N TYR A 14 21.93 -46.28 -15.07
CA TYR A 14 20.97 -45.17 -15.10
C TYR A 14 19.58 -45.72 -15.36
N PRO A 15 18.59 -45.29 -14.57
CA PRO A 15 17.20 -45.64 -14.86
C PRO A 15 16.78 -45.06 -16.20
N ARG A 16 16.25 -45.92 -17.06
CA ARG A 16 15.71 -45.52 -18.35
C ARG A 16 14.59 -44.51 -18.15
N PRO A 17 14.52 -43.39 -18.91
CA PRO A 17 13.42 -42.47 -18.85
C PRO A 17 12.14 -43.21 -19.25
N VAL A 18 11.17 -43.24 -18.35
CA VAL A 18 9.83 -43.72 -18.61
C VAL A 18 9.23 -42.79 -19.66
N ALA A 19 9.08 -43.29 -20.87
CA ALA A 19 8.34 -42.58 -21.92
C ALA A 19 6.85 -42.50 -21.49
N VAL A 20 6.49 -41.37 -20.88
CA VAL A 20 5.07 -41.02 -20.69
C VAL A 20 4.52 -40.76 -22.07
N ALA A 21 3.95 -41.78 -22.67
CA ALA A 21 3.14 -41.64 -23.83
C ALA A 21 1.93 -40.76 -23.45
N ARG A 22 2.05 -39.45 -23.65
CA ARG A 22 0.91 -38.55 -23.64
C ARG A 22 0.02 -38.96 -24.79
N SER A 23 -0.99 -39.74 -24.48
CA SER A 23 -2.13 -39.92 -25.38
C SER A 23 -2.83 -38.56 -25.52
N LEU A 24 -2.34 -37.75 -26.45
CA LEU A 24 -3.09 -36.61 -26.98
C LEU A 24 -4.29 -37.22 -27.73
N GLY A 25 -5.35 -37.46 -26.98
CA GLY A 25 -6.65 -37.72 -27.58
C GLY A 25 -6.95 -36.55 -28.53
N PRO A 26 -7.61 -36.81 -29.67
CA PRO A 26 -7.96 -35.75 -30.58
C PRO A 26 -8.78 -34.72 -29.80
N ILE A 27 -8.23 -33.54 -29.64
CA ILE A 27 -8.96 -32.36 -29.19
C ILE A 27 -10.07 -32.24 -30.24
N ARG A 28 -11.26 -32.71 -29.90
CA ARG A 28 -12.46 -32.42 -30.67
C ARG A 28 -12.55 -30.90 -30.67
N GLU A 29 -11.95 -30.32 -31.69
CA GLU A 29 -12.20 -28.96 -32.10
C GLU A 29 -13.70 -28.89 -32.38
N ARG A 30 -14.46 -28.54 -31.30
CA ARG A 30 -15.87 -28.19 -31.48
C ARG A 30 -15.84 -27.04 -32.45
N ALA A 31 -16.18 -27.34 -33.72
CA ALA A 31 -16.47 -26.33 -34.72
C ALA A 31 -17.53 -25.41 -34.10
N ARG A 32 -17.05 -24.34 -33.45
CA ARG A 32 -17.91 -23.25 -33.04
C ARG A 32 -18.43 -22.63 -34.31
N HIS A 33 -19.73 -22.71 -34.48
CA HIS A 33 -20.46 -21.98 -35.50
C HIS A 33 -20.11 -20.49 -35.39
N PRO A 34 -19.36 -19.89 -36.33
CA PRO A 34 -18.81 -18.57 -36.11
C PRO A 34 -19.68 -17.50 -36.76
N ARG A 35 -20.89 -17.31 -36.35
CA ARG A 35 -21.68 -16.22 -36.96
C ARG A 35 -22.74 -15.50 -36.15
N ARG A 36 -22.99 -15.88 -34.90
CA ARG A 36 -23.95 -15.14 -34.06
C ARG A 36 -23.40 -14.56 -32.75
N ASP A 37 -22.19 -14.93 -32.35
CA ASP A 37 -21.64 -14.56 -31.05
C ASP A 37 -20.53 -13.50 -31.08
N GLU A 38 -20.09 -13.06 -32.28
CA GLU A 38 -19.00 -12.09 -32.42
C GLU A 38 -19.35 -10.72 -31.80
N GLY A 39 -20.61 -10.30 -31.90
CA GLY A 39 -21.07 -9.06 -31.27
C GLY A 39 -21.21 -9.15 -29.76
N ALA A 40 -21.65 -10.31 -29.25
CA ALA A 40 -21.83 -10.52 -27.81
C ALA A 40 -20.49 -10.57 -27.06
N ALA A 41 -19.46 -11.17 -27.66
CA ALA A 41 -18.13 -11.23 -27.07
C ALA A 41 -17.51 -9.84 -26.94
N THR A 42 -17.68 -8.97 -27.94
CA THR A 42 -17.18 -7.60 -27.91
C THR A 42 -17.88 -6.75 -26.87
N VAL A 43 -19.20 -6.88 -26.75
CA VAL A 43 -19.99 -6.15 -25.73
C VAL A 43 -19.59 -6.58 -24.32
N THR A 44 -19.43 -7.89 -24.08
CA THR A 44 -18.99 -8.39 -22.76
C THR A 44 -17.57 -7.95 -22.43
N ALA A 45 -16.66 -7.93 -23.39
CA ALA A 45 -15.30 -7.42 -23.20
C ALA A 45 -15.30 -5.92 -22.86
N CYS A 46 -16.09 -5.11 -23.57
CA CYS A 46 -16.23 -3.70 -23.28
C CYS A 46 -16.81 -3.43 -21.89
N LEU A 47 -17.83 -4.18 -21.47
CA LEU A 47 -18.41 -4.06 -20.14
C LEU A 47 -17.43 -4.49 -19.04
N ALA A 48 -16.67 -5.56 -19.27
CA ALA A 48 -15.63 -5.99 -18.34
C ALA A 48 -14.52 -4.94 -18.17
N LEU A 49 -14.06 -4.35 -19.27
CA LEU A 49 -13.07 -3.27 -19.23
C LEU A 49 -13.62 -2.02 -18.53
N ALA A 50 -14.84 -1.63 -18.83
CA ALA A 50 -15.49 -0.49 -18.16
C ALA A 50 -15.62 -0.75 -16.66
N GLY A 51 -16.03 -1.94 -16.24
CA GLY A 51 -16.10 -2.35 -14.84
C GLY A 51 -14.73 -2.29 -14.16
N LEU A 52 -13.68 -2.79 -14.83
CA LEU A 52 -12.32 -2.74 -14.31
C LEU A 52 -11.83 -1.31 -14.10
N ILE A 53 -12.10 -0.42 -15.05
CA ILE A 53 -11.74 1.01 -14.94
C ILE A 53 -12.45 1.65 -13.73
N VAL A 54 -13.74 1.41 -13.57
CA VAL A 54 -14.51 1.95 -12.43
C VAL A 54 -13.94 1.48 -11.10
N VAL A 55 -13.65 0.17 -10.97
CA VAL A 55 -13.04 -0.39 -9.75
C VAL A 55 -11.67 0.22 -9.50
N THR A 56 -10.85 0.35 -10.52
CA THR A 56 -9.51 0.95 -10.39
C THR A 56 -9.59 2.40 -9.90
N VAL A 57 -10.49 3.20 -10.48
CA VAL A 57 -10.70 4.59 -10.04
C VAL A 57 -11.16 4.65 -8.59
N LEU A 58 -12.09 3.79 -8.17
CA LEU A 58 -12.54 3.73 -6.78
C LEU A 58 -11.39 3.37 -5.82
N VAL A 59 -10.56 2.40 -6.16
CA VAL A 59 -9.41 2.01 -5.33
C VAL A 59 -8.40 3.15 -5.20
N VAL A 60 -8.10 3.86 -6.29
CA VAL A 60 -7.19 5.02 -6.26
C VAL A 60 -7.76 6.14 -5.39
N GLN A 61 -9.06 6.43 -5.48
CA GLN A 61 -9.70 7.46 -4.66
C GLN A 61 -9.66 7.11 -3.16
N LEU A 62 -9.97 5.86 -2.81
CA LEU A 62 -9.89 5.41 -1.42
C LEU A 62 -8.45 5.45 -0.90
N GLY A 63 -7.48 5.00 -1.70
CA GLY A 63 -6.06 5.05 -1.35
C GLY A 63 -5.57 6.46 -1.07
N GLY A 64 -5.97 7.43 -1.88
CA GLY A 64 -5.63 8.84 -1.69
C GLY A 64 -6.08 9.41 -0.33
N VAL A 65 -7.31 9.09 0.09
CA VAL A 65 -7.85 9.53 1.39
C VAL A 65 -7.08 8.91 2.57
N VAL A 66 -6.75 7.61 2.48
CA VAL A 66 -5.98 6.90 3.52
C VAL A 66 -4.59 7.51 3.67
N VAL A 67 -3.89 7.71 2.57
CA VAL A 67 -2.55 8.34 2.57
C VAL A 67 -2.58 9.74 3.15
N ALA A 68 -3.57 10.55 2.77
CA ALA A 68 -3.73 11.91 3.29
C ALA A 68 -3.96 11.91 4.81
N ARG A 69 -4.78 10.99 5.32
CA ARG A 69 -5.03 10.84 6.76
C ARG A 69 -3.76 10.42 7.52
N HIS A 70 -3.00 9.46 6.99
CA HIS A 70 -1.72 9.06 7.59
C HIS A 70 -0.71 10.19 7.61
N ARG A 71 -0.61 10.98 6.54
CA ARG A 71 0.28 12.16 6.51
C ARG A 71 -0.13 13.21 7.53
N ALA A 72 -1.43 13.50 7.66
CA ALA A 72 -1.92 14.45 8.65
C ALA A 72 -1.63 13.98 10.08
N GLN A 73 -1.80 12.69 10.37
CA GLN A 73 -1.49 12.13 11.68
C GLN A 73 0.02 12.22 11.96
N ALA A 74 0.87 11.80 11.02
CA ALA A 74 2.32 11.91 11.18
C ALA A 74 2.78 13.36 11.38
N ALA A 75 2.17 14.34 10.69
CA ALA A 75 2.45 15.74 10.88
C ALA A 75 2.02 16.23 12.28
N ALA A 76 0.87 15.78 12.79
CA ALA A 76 0.42 16.12 14.13
C ALA A 76 1.36 15.55 15.21
N ASP A 77 1.74 14.29 15.07
CA ASP A 77 2.63 13.61 16.02
C ASP A 77 3.99 14.28 16.09
N LEU A 78 4.59 14.57 14.94
CA LEU A 78 5.89 15.25 14.88
C LEU A 78 5.80 16.69 15.36
N ALA A 79 4.72 17.41 15.04
CA ALA A 79 4.53 18.78 15.52
C ALA A 79 4.33 18.83 17.04
N ALA A 80 3.60 17.85 17.61
CA ALA A 80 3.45 17.74 19.06
C ALA A 80 4.78 17.43 19.75
N LEU A 81 5.60 16.54 19.18
CA LEU A 81 6.94 16.27 19.70
C LEU A 81 7.86 17.49 19.61
N ALA A 82 7.82 18.24 18.50
CA ALA A 82 8.60 19.47 18.36
C ALA A 82 8.17 20.53 19.39
N ALA A 83 6.86 20.68 19.62
CA ALA A 83 6.34 21.57 20.63
C ALA A 83 6.80 21.17 22.03
N ALA A 84 6.65 19.89 22.39
CA ALA A 84 7.06 19.37 23.70
C ALA A 84 8.56 19.55 23.96
N GLY A 85 9.41 19.41 22.93
CA GLY A 85 10.85 19.63 23.02
C GLY A 85 11.25 21.06 23.33
N GLU A 86 10.42 22.05 22.98
CA GLU A 86 10.70 23.48 23.18
C GLU A 86 9.93 24.09 24.38
N LEU A 87 9.12 23.29 25.12
CA LEU A 87 8.30 23.80 26.23
C LEU A 87 9.12 24.39 27.37
N TRP A 88 10.37 23.97 27.53
CA TRP A 88 11.27 24.55 28.53
C TRP A 88 11.64 26.03 28.24
N HIS A 89 11.48 26.49 26.99
CA HIS A 89 11.56 27.90 26.59
C HIS A 89 10.22 28.62 26.71
N GLY A 90 9.15 27.94 27.07
CA GLY A 90 7.82 28.48 27.22
C GLY A 90 6.83 28.00 26.17
N ALA A 91 5.54 28.16 26.45
CA ALA A 91 4.45 27.69 25.57
C ALA A 91 4.48 28.30 24.17
N GLU A 92 4.85 29.57 24.07
CA GLU A 92 4.95 30.29 22.79
C GLU A 92 6.03 29.68 21.89
N ALA A 93 7.22 29.38 22.47
CA ALA A 93 8.30 28.71 21.75
C ALA A 93 7.90 27.33 21.26
N GLY A 94 7.21 26.55 22.11
CA GLY A 94 6.67 25.25 21.74
C GLY A 94 5.70 25.34 20.56
N CYS A 95 4.73 26.25 20.60
CA CYS A 95 3.78 26.43 19.50
C CYS A 95 4.45 26.92 18.22
N ALA A 96 5.45 27.82 18.31
CA ALA A 96 6.22 28.28 17.15
C ALA A 96 7.00 27.12 16.50
N ALA A 97 7.56 26.21 17.30
CA ALA A 97 8.22 25.00 16.79
C ALA A 97 7.26 24.08 16.06
N ALA A 98 6.06 23.83 16.62
CA ALA A 98 5.01 23.06 15.97
C ALA A 98 4.60 23.64 14.62
N GLU A 99 4.37 24.95 14.56
CA GLU A 99 4.02 25.64 13.32
C GLU A 99 5.14 25.57 12.27
N SER A 100 6.38 25.75 12.69
CA SER A 100 7.55 25.67 11.82
C SER A 100 7.64 24.29 11.17
N LEU A 101 7.46 23.23 11.95
CA LEU A 101 7.46 21.87 11.47
C LEU A 101 6.24 21.58 10.59
N GLY A 102 5.05 22.03 10.97
CA GLY A 102 3.83 21.94 10.17
C GLY A 102 4.04 22.51 8.76
N ARG A 103 4.60 23.71 8.66
CA ARG A 103 4.93 24.34 7.36
C ARG A 103 5.88 23.48 6.52
N ARG A 104 6.91 22.87 7.12
CA ARG A 104 7.85 21.97 6.40
C ARG A 104 7.16 20.72 5.86
N MET A 105 6.15 20.24 6.56
CA MET A 105 5.34 19.07 6.16
C MET A 105 4.14 19.42 5.27
N VAL A 106 4.00 20.69 4.86
CA VAL A 106 2.86 21.18 4.09
C VAL A 106 1.53 20.91 4.81
N ALA A 107 1.56 21.00 6.15
CA ALA A 107 0.43 20.80 7.03
C ALA A 107 0.12 22.11 7.78
N HIS A 108 -1.17 22.38 7.99
CA HIS A 108 -1.60 23.56 8.72
C HIS A 108 -1.92 23.21 10.17
N VAL A 109 -1.19 23.84 11.12
CA VAL A 109 -1.51 23.76 12.54
C VAL A 109 -2.71 24.66 12.80
N ALA A 110 -3.88 24.06 13.02
CA ALA A 110 -5.12 24.79 13.29
C ALA A 110 -5.25 25.20 14.75
N ARG A 111 -4.64 24.43 15.68
CA ARG A 111 -4.67 24.68 17.11
C ARG A 111 -3.43 24.13 17.78
N CYS A 112 -2.86 24.91 18.70
CA CYS A 112 -1.80 24.52 19.62
C CYS A 112 -2.25 24.86 21.03
N GLU A 113 -2.34 23.84 21.88
CA GLU A 113 -2.73 23.98 23.28
C GLU A 113 -1.64 23.35 24.15
N ILE A 114 -1.22 24.08 25.18
CA ILE A 114 -0.23 23.60 26.15
C ILE A 114 -0.95 23.40 27.47
N ASP A 115 -0.88 22.18 27.98
CA ASP A 115 -1.45 21.79 29.27
C ASP A 115 -0.32 21.26 30.17
N GLY A 116 0.20 22.14 31.00
CA GLY A 116 1.39 21.86 31.81
C GLY A 116 2.61 21.58 30.93
N TRP A 117 3.08 20.33 30.90
CA TRP A 117 4.20 19.88 30.09
C TRP A 117 3.76 19.10 28.85
N ASP A 118 2.48 19.07 28.57
CA ASP A 118 1.92 18.39 27.41
C ASP A 118 1.54 19.39 26.32
N ALA A 119 1.96 19.11 25.10
CA ALA A 119 1.58 19.85 23.91
C ALA A 119 0.51 19.08 23.14
N VAL A 120 -0.65 19.69 22.90
CA VAL A 120 -1.74 19.15 22.08
C VAL A 120 -1.83 19.93 20.79
N ILE A 121 -1.52 19.26 19.69
CA ILE A 121 -1.50 19.87 18.36
C ILE A 121 -2.64 19.31 17.52
N THR A 122 -3.40 20.24 16.91
CA THR A 122 -4.43 19.91 15.93
C THR A 122 -3.97 20.37 14.55
N ILE A 123 -3.89 19.40 13.63
CA ILE A 123 -3.64 19.64 12.21
C ILE A 123 -4.96 19.57 11.45
N GLU A 124 -5.20 20.50 10.56
CA GLU A 124 -6.30 20.46 9.60
C GLU A 124 -5.76 20.51 8.18
N GLY A 125 -6.38 19.72 7.31
CA GLY A 125 -6.06 19.66 5.90
C GLY A 125 -7.31 19.48 5.05
N LYS A 126 -7.20 19.82 3.76
CA LYS A 126 -8.26 19.60 2.79
C LYS A 126 -7.78 18.59 1.75
N VAL A 127 -8.58 17.57 1.51
CA VAL A 127 -8.31 16.54 0.49
C VAL A 127 -9.29 16.73 -0.64
N PRO A 128 -8.82 17.00 -1.87
CA PRO A 128 -9.70 17.06 -3.03
C PRO A 128 -10.20 15.65 -3.36
N LEU A 129 -11.50 15.50 -3.53
CA LEU A 129 -12.16 14.28 -3.98
C LEU A 129 -12.51 14.33 -5.47
N GLY A 130 -11.74 15.08 -6.25
CA GLY A 130 -12.02 15.27 -7.68
C GLY A 130 -13.36 15.95 -7.90
N PRO A 131 -14.25 15.38 -8.74
CA PRO A 131 -15.55 15.97 -9.04
C PRO A 131 -16.52 16.01 -7.84
N PHE A 132 -16.20 15.29 -6.76
CA PHE A 132 -17.02 15.22 -5.54
C PHE A 132 -16.67 16.30 -4.51
N GLY A 133 -15.82 17.26 -4.86
CA GLY A 133 -15.48 18.39 -4.00
C GLY A 133 -14.25 18.15 -3.11
N THR A 134 -14.24 18.81 -1.95
CA THR A 134 -13.14 18.71 -0.96
C THR A 134 -13.66 18.21 0.37
N ARG A 135 -12.88 17.36 1.03
CA ARG A 135 -13.17 16.89 2.39
C ARG A 135 -12.10 17.41 3.35
N SER A 136 -12.53 17.95 4.48
CA SER A 136 -11.61 18.29 5.57
C SER A 136 -11.19 17.01 6.31
N ILE A 137 -9.90 16.92 6.62
CA ILE A 137 -9.32 15.93 7.51
C ILE A 137 -8.77 16.66 8.73
N ARG A 138 -8.91 16.03 9.89
CA ARG A 138 -8.37 16.53 11.16
C ARG A 138 -7.57 15.44 11.82
N ALA A 139 -6.38 15.79 12.32
CA ALA A 139 -5.54 14.94 13.12
C ALA A 139 -5.18 15.67 14.40
N VAL A 140 -5.15 14.95 15.51
CA VAL A 140 -4.80 15.49 16.83
C VAL A 140 -3.72 14.59 17.41
N ALA A 141 -2.68 15.21 17.99
CA ALA A 141 -1.62 14.50 18.69
C ALA A 141 -1.32 15.21 20.01
N ARG A 142 -0.89 14.44 21.00
CA ARG A 142 -0.44 14.92 22.30
C ARG A 142 0.96 14.36 22.57
N ALA A 143 1.87 15.22 22.98
CA ALA A 143 3.22 14.84 23.38
C ALA A 143 3.61 15.57 24.67
N GLY A 144 4.29 14.86 25.56
CA GLY A 144 4.78 15.38 26.82
C GLY A 144 5.64 14.33 27.52
N PRO A 145 6.22 14.67 28.69
CA PRO A 145 7.01 13.71 29.44
C PRO A 145 6.16 12.52 29.87
N VAL A 146 6.66 11.30 29.62
CA VAL A 146 6.02 10.08 30.14
C VAL A 146 6.08 10.11 31.67
N GLY A 147 4.97 10.42 32.32
CA GLY A 147 4.85 10.19 33.75
C GLY A 147 5.00 8.70 34.02
N GLU A 148 5.92 8.32 34.91
CA GLU A 148 5.93 6.96 35.41
C GLU A 148 4.55 6.68 36.00
N ALA A 149 3.83 5.74 35.38
CA ALA A 149 2.60 5.20 35.95
C ALA A 149 2.96 4.53 37.28
N ARG A 150 2.65 5.21 38.38
CA ARG A 150 2.70 4.62 39.70
C ARG A 150 1.52 3.68 39.90
#